data_513e3c9199104d4c2a8840b4496162b5
#
_entry.id   513e3c9199104d4c2a8840b4496162b5
#
_cell.length_a   1.000
_cell.length_b   1.000
_cell.length_c   1.000
_cell.angle_alpha   90.00
_cell.angle_beta   90.00
_cell.angle_gamma   90.00
#
_symmetry.space_group_name_H-M   'P 1'
#
loop_
_entity.id
_entity.type
_entity.pdbx_description
1 polymer ?
#
loop_
_entity_poly.entity_id
_entity_poly.type
_entity_poly.pdbx_seq_one_letter_code
_entity_poly.pdbx_strand_id
1 'polypeptide(L)'
;YAAGVHHWQPRKPSHGLSLVPPKSALWLNWRGERIGPMPLVTGFDTHDLVGQICRQERAYSWQLLNRRIMLKELAISGGEFNPAFRRKSRLAVARDMVFGNHWLYDQLTQFCPDVVVAPTVETLVEKMNVLAGDGSVDIDAVRTAATRYDDIIGLGPRFHTDDQLRRIEFARRWIGDRLRTCKFQQILEPAAGPLIAIREFIIS
;
A
#
# COMPACT_ATOMS: atom_id res chain seq x y z
N TYR A 1 -7.10 -15.28 -8.19
CA TYR A 1 -5.74 -14.81 -7.87
C TYR A 1 -5.80 -13.39 -7.34
N ALA A 2 -4.94 -13.07 -6.39
CA ALA A 2 -4.81 -11.74 -5.81
C ALA A 2 -3.33 -11.43 -5.56
N ALA A 3 -3.00 -10.16 -5.40
CA ALA A 3 -1.69 -9.77 -4.89
C ALA A 3 -1.70 -9.88 -3.35
N GLY A 4 -0.61 -10.33 -2.77
CA GLY A 4 -0.51 -10.52 -1.34
C GLY A 4 0.91 -10.73 -0.85
N VAL A 5 1.05 -10.79 0.46
CA VAL A 5 2.31 -10.95 1.19
C VAL A 5 2.43 -12.35 1.80
N HIS A 6 3.65 -12.75 2.13
CA HIS A 6 3.86 -13.96 2.91
C HIS A 6 3.29 -13.82 4.32
N HIS A 7 2.73 -14.90 4.82
CA HIS A 7 2.19 -14.90 6.17
C HIS A 7 3.34 -14.87 7.18
N TRP A 8 3.29 -13.94 8.13
CA TRP A 8 4.34 -13.78 9.16
C TRP A 8 4.11 -14.64 10.41
N GLN A 9 2.96 -15.30 10.54
CA GLN A 9 2.70 -16.15 11.69
C GLN A 9 3.29 -17.55 11.49
N PRO A 10 4.08 -18.08 12.46
CA PRO A 10 4.78 -19.36 12.32
C PRO A 10 3.89 -20.57 12.01
N ARG A 11 2.60 -20.50 12.37
CA ARG A 11 1.64 -21.59 12.16
C ARG A 11 1.09 -21.67 10.73
N LYS A 12 1.37 -20.68 9.89
CA LYS A 12 0.85 -20.58 8.53
C LYS A 12 1.91 -20.10 7.52
N PRO A 13 3.16 -20.62 7.57
CA PRO A 13 4.24 -20.06 6.76
C PRO A 13 4.06 -20.27 5.26
N SER A 14 3.24 -21.24 4.85
CA SER A 14 2.99 -21.58 3.45
C SER A 14 1.78 -20.84 2.84
N HIS A 15 1.05 -20.06 3.63
CA HIS A 15 -0.11 -19.33 3.15
C HIS A 15 0.25 -17.85 2.92
N GLY A 16 0.03 -17.39 1.70
CA GLY A 16 0.01 -15.96 1.42
C GLY A 16 -1.22 -15.28 2.01
N LEU A 17 -1.11 -14.01 2.34
CA LEU A 17 -2.22 -13.18 2.77
C LEU A 17 -2.52 -12.13 1.70
N SER A 18 -3.74 -12.18 1.15
CA SER A 18 -4.23 -11.13 0.28
C SER A 18 -4.34 -9.82 1.06
N LEU A 19 -3.50 -8.86 0.72
CA LEU A 19 -3.55 -7.53 1.29
C LEU A 19 -4.40 -6.65 0.37
N VAL A 20 -5.50 -6.11 0.88
CA VAL A 20 -6.31 -5.15 0.12
C VAL A 20 -5.48 -3.88 -0.06
N PRO A 21 -5.17 -3.48 -1.32
CA PRO A 21 -4.30 -2.33 -1.54
C PRO A 21 -4.89 -1.06 -0.96
N PRO A 22 -4.11 -0.27 -0.20
CA PRO A 22 -4.50 1.08 0.17
C PRO A 22 -4.73 1.94 -1.08
N LYS A 23 -5.85 2.66 -1.12
CA LYS A 23 -6.20 3.50 -2.28
C LYS A 23 -5.20 4.62 -2.54
N SER A 24 -4.53 5.08 -1.49
CA SER A 24 -3.54 6.17 -1.54
C SER A 24 -2.09 5.69 -1.71
N ALA A 25 -1.85 4.38 -1.72
CA ALA A 25 -0.53 3.84 -2.03
C ALA A 25 -0.23 3.90 -3.52
N LEU A 26 1.04 4.06 -3.89
CA LEU A 26 1.48 3.91 -5.27
C LEU A 26 1.85 2.45 -5.52
N TRP A 27 1.37 1.92 -6.64
CA TRP A 27 1.75 0.60 -7.09
C TRP A 27 2.91 0.70 -8.08
N LEU A 28 4.01 0.02 -7.75
CA LEU A 28 5.24 0.03 -8.54
C LEU A 28 5.52 -1.38 -9.07
N ASN A 29 6.11 -1.45 -10.26
CA ASN A 29 6.64 -2.69 -10.79
C ASN A 29 7.92 -3.13 -10.05
N TRP A 30 8.49 -4.24 -10.46
CA TRP A 30 9.69 -4.79 -9.85
C TRP A 30 10.93 -3.87 -9.95
N ARG A 31 10.93 -2.90 -10.88
CA ARG A 31 11.99 -1.88 -11.05
C ARG A 31 11.74 -0.59 -10.30
N GLY A 32 10.57 -0.44 -9.66
CA GLY A 32 10.22 0.80 -8.98
C GLY A 32 9.47 1.81 -9.85
N GLU A 33 9.11 1.47 -11.08
CA GLU A 33 8.30 2.31 -11.96
C GLU A 33 6.81 2.15 -11.62
N ARG A 34 6.08 3.26 -11.66
CA ARG A 34 4.65 3.21 -11.34
C ARG A 34 3.86 2.39 -12.35
N ILE A 35 3.11 1.41 -11.85
CA ILE A 35 2.13 0.66 -12.62
C ILE A 35 0.84 1.48 -12.67
N GLY A 36 0.26 1.58 -13.81
CA GLY A 36 -1.01 2.26 -13.89
C GLY A 36 -1.12 3.13 -15.10
N PRO A 37 -2.02 4.08 -15.12
CA PRO A 37 -2.67 4.70 -13.95
C PRO A 37 -3.85 3.96 -13.36
N MET A 38 -4.58 3.16 -14.14
CA MET A 38 -5.85 2.60 -13.64
C MET A 38 -6.16 1.26 -14.31
N PRO A 39 -7.01 0.44 -13.70
CA PRO A 39 -7.87 0.58 -12.50
C PRO A 39 -7.27 0.03 -11.21
N LEU A 40 -5.97 -0.14 -11.13
CA LEU A 40 -5.23 -1.03 -10.26
C LEU A 40 -5.39 -0.75 -8.77
N VAL A 41 -5.30 0.51 -8.41
CA VAL A 41 -5.02 0.91 -7.03
C VAL A 41 -6.22 0.81 -6.10
N THR A 42 -7.41 0.66 -6.63
CA THR A 42 -8.63 0.68 -5.83
C THR A 42 -9.26 -0.69 -5.62
N GLY A 43 -8.60 -1.76 -6.10
CA GLY A 43 -9.16 -3.11 -6.02
C GLY A 43 -10.39 -3.35 -6.92
N PHE A 44 -10.65 -2.46 -7.87
CA PHE A 44 -11.80 -2.62 -8.78
C PHE A 44 -11.54 -3.61 -9.90
N ASP A 45 -10.29 -3.76 -10.31
CA ASP A 45 -9.91 -4.72 -11.34
C ASP A 45 -8.63 -5.48 -10.96
N THR A 46 -8.79 -6.45 -10.08
CA THR A 46 -7.70 -7.34 -9.67
C THR A 46 -7.21 -8.20 -10.84
N HIS A 47 -8.05 -8.48 -11.83
CA HIS A 47 -7.67 -9.26 -12.99
C HIS A 47 -6.65 -8.50 -13.86
N ASP A 48 -6.90 -7.22 -14.15
CA ASP A 48 -5.96 -6.40 -14.92
C ASP A 48 -4.65 -6.19 -14.17
N LEU A 49 -4.72 -5.93 -12.85
CA LEU A 49 -3.54 -5.84 -11.99
C LEU A 49 -2.69 -7.11 -12.05
N VAL A 50 -3.29 -8.27 -11.78
CA VAL A 50 -2.61 -9.56 -11.83
C VAL A 50 -2.03 -9.81 -13.23
N GLY A 51 -2.78 -9.47 -14.29
CA GLY A 51 -2.31 -9.56 -15.66
C GLY A 51 -1.08 -8.69 -15.93
N GLN A 52 -1.05 -7.46 -15.42
CA GLN A 52 0.12 -6.58 -15.56
C GLN A 52 1.33 -7.12 -14.79
N ILE A 53 1.13 -7.62 -13.57
CA ILE A 53 2.22 -8.21 -12.77
C ILE A 53 2.76 -9.49 -13.45
N CYS A 54 1.89 -10.35 -13.95
CA CYS A 54 2.30 -11.59 -14.62
C CYS A 54 3.02 -11.38 -15.96
N ARG A 55 2.81 -10.25 -16.63
CA ARG A 55 3.51 -9.90 -17.86
C ARG A 55 4.91 -9.31 -17.63
N GLN A 56 5.25 -8.99 -16.40
CA GLN A 56 6.59 -8.50 -16.05
C GLN A 56 7.61 -9.65 -16.12
N GLU A 57 8.86 -9.30 -16.26
CA GLU A 57 9.98 -10.25 -16.16
C GLU A 57 10.00 -10.96 -14.80
N ARG A 58 9.56 -10.25 -13.75
CA ARG A 58 9.45 -10.77 -12.39
C ARG A 58 8.03 -10.59 -11.90
N ALA A 59 7.42 -11.68 -11.45
CA ALA A 59 6.02 -11.74 -11.03
C ALA A 59 5.78 -11.23 -9.61
N TYR A 60 6.39 -10.08 -9.25
CA TYR A 60 6.10 -9.36 -8.02
C TYR A 60 6.03 -7.85 -8.27
N SER A 61 5.47 -7.13 -7.34
CA SER A 61 5.30 -5.70 -7.38
C SER A 61 5.53 -5.08 -6.00
N TRP A 62 5.56 -3.76 -5.95
CA TRP A 62 5.71 -3.02 -4.70
C TRP A 62 4.55 -2.08 -4.48
N GLN A 63 4.08 -1.98 -3.24
CA GLN A 63 3.25 -0.88 -2.80
C GLN A 63 4.10 0.12 -2.02
N LEU A 64 4.14 1.37 -2.49
CA LEU A 64 4.82 2.48 -1.83
C LEU A 64 3.79 3.34 -1.09
N LEU A 65 3.98 3.51 0.19
CA LEU A 65 3.09 4.28 1.06
C LEU A 65 3.88 4.86 2.24
N ASN A 66 3.21 5.62 3.09
CA ASN A 66 3.75 6.06 4.37
C ASN A 66 2.92 5.53 5.54
N ARG A 67 3.42 5.73 6.76
CA ARG A 67 2.77 5.24 7.98
C ARG A 67 1.33 5.71 8.12
N ARG A 68 1.02 6.97 7.75
CA ARG A 68 -0.35 7.52 7.87
C ARG A 68 -1.32 6.79 6.95
N ILE A 69 -0.94 6.53 5.70
CA ILE A 69 -1.74 5.75 4.75
C ILE A 69 -1.97 4.34 5.29
N MET A 70 -0.92 3.68 5.74
CA MET A 70 -0.98 2.32 6.27
C MET A 70 -1.92 2.21 7.46
N LEU A 71 -1.76 3.06 8.46
CA LEU A 71 -2.59 3.07 9.66
C LEU A 71 -4.07 3.25 9.35
N LYS A 72 -4.38 4.16 8.42
CA LYS A 72 -5.76 4.51 8.11
C LYS A 72 -6.42 3.55 7.13
N GLU A 73 -5.76 3.24 6.04
CA GLU A 73 -6.41 2.52 4.94
C GLU A 73 -6.40 1.00 5.11
N LEU A 74 -5.51 0.47 5.94
CA LEU A 74 -5.54 -0.92 6.38
C LEU A 74 -6.32 -1.14 7.68
N ALA A 75 -6.94 -0.12 8.26
CA ALA A 75 -7.65 -0.21 9.53
C ALA A 75 -8.80 -1.25 9.51
N ILE A 76 -9.43 -1.44 8.36
CA ILE A 76 -10.57 -2.36 8.18
C ILE A 76 -10.20 -3.48 7.20
N SER A 77 -9.13 -4.19 7.49
CA SER A 77 -8.67 -5.30 6.66
C SER A 77 -9.00 -6.63 7.33
N GLY A 78 -10.20 -7.13 7.22
CA GLY A 78 -10.60 -8.49 7.64
C GLY A 78 -10.14 -8.98 9.04
N GLY A 79 -10.57 -10.14 9.44
CA GLY A 79 -10.29 -10.70 10.78
C GLY A 79 -8.82 -11.09 11.00
N GLU A 80 -8.08 -11.42 9.95
CA GLU A 80 -6.65 -11.76 10.04
C GLU A 80 -5.80 -10.50 10.30
N PHE A 81 -6.26 -9.34 9.85
CA PHE A 81 -5.56 -8.06 9.91
C PHE A 81 -6.07 -7.14 11.03
N ASN A 82 -7.16 -7.53 11.71
CA ASN A 82 -7.69 -6.74 12.81
C ASN A 82 -8.31 -7.62 13.90
N PRO A 83 -7.67 -7.75 15.07
CA PRO A 83 -8.19 -8.52 16.21
C PRO A 83 -9.56 -8.03 16.70
N ALA A 84 -9.91 -6.76 16.49
CA ALA A 84 -11.21 -6.22 16.89
C ALA A 84 -12.36 -6.86 16.10
N PHE A 85 -12.17 -7.17 14.83
CA PHE A 85 -13.13 -7.95 14.04
C PHE A 85 -13.28 -9.38 14.57
N ARG A 86 -12.16 -10.03 14.88
CA ARG A 86 -12.16 -11.38 15.43
C ARG A 86 -12.91 -11.45 16.77
N ARG A 87 -12.73 -10.44 17.61
CA ARG A 87 -13.40 -10.29 18.92
C ARG A 87 -14.84 -9.74 18.81
N LYS A 88 -15.31 -9.40 17.61
CA LYS A 88 -16.59 -8.75 17.34
C LYS A 88 -16.82 -7.47 18.16
N SER A 89 -15.76 -6.75 18.49
CA SER A 89 -15.81 -5.53 19.29
C SER A 89 -16.06 -4.30 18.42
N ARG A 90 -17.31 -3.83 18.37
CA ARG A 90 -17.68 -2.64 17.58
C ARG A 90 -16.93 -1.38 18.01
N LEU A 91 -16.71 -1.20 19.32
CA LEU A 91 -15.98 -0.05 19.86
C LEU A 91 -14.50 -0.06 19.44
N ALA A 92 -13.85 -1.22 19.49
CA ALA A 92 -12.47 -1.34 19.05
C ALA A 92 -12.33 -1.10 17.54
N VAL A 93 -13.27 -1.61 16.73
CA VAL A 93 -13.31 -1.33 15.29
C VAL A 93 -13.51 0.16 15.03
N ALA A 94 -14.43 0.83 15.71
CA ALA A 94 -14.64 2.27 15.57
C ALA A 94 -13.38 3.07 15.96
N ARG A 95 -12.70 2.69 17.05
CA ARG A 95 -11.42 3.28 17.45
C ARG A 95 -10.37 3.14 16.35
N ASP A 96 -10.19 1.94 15.81
CA ASP A 96 -9.18 1.67 14.77
C ASP A 96 -9.51 2.41 13.46
N MET A 97 -10.79 2.66 13.16
CA MET A 97 -11.20 3.50 12.03
C MET A 97 -10.80 4.97 12.21
N VAL A 98 -10.83 5.49 13.42
CA VAL A 98 -10.51 6.90 13.72
C VAL A 98 -9.01 7.11 13.88
N PHE A 99 -8.36 6.26 14.67
CA PHE A 99 -6.95 6.41 15.06
C PHE A 99 -5.97 5.56 14.26
N GLY A 100 -6.48 4.65 13.44
CA GLY A 100 -5.67 3.71 12.67
C GLY A 100 -5.44 2.37 13.37
N ASN A 101 -5.09 1.36 12.59
CA ASN A 101 -4.79 0.02 13.09
C ASN A 101 -3.30 -0.12 13.43
N HIS A 102 -2.92 0.35 14.61
CA HIS A 102 -1.53 0.29 15.09
C HIS A 102 -1.05 -1.16 15.26
N TRP A 103 -1.92 -2.06 15.70
CA TRP A 103 -1.57 -3.47 15.83
C TRP A 103 -1.11 -4.06 14.49
N LEU A 104 -1.85 -3.81 13.40
CA LEU A 104 -1.47 -4.31 12.09
C LEU A 104 -0.18 -3.66 11.57
N TYR A 105 -0.03 -2.35 11.80
CA TYR A 105 1.19 -1.64 11.47
C TYR A 105 2.41 -2.32 12.12
N ASP A 106 2.35 -2.56 13.44
CA ASP A 106 3.44 -3.20 14.18
C ASP A 106 3.69 -4.63 13.68
N GLN A 107 2.62 -5.40 13.43
CA GLN A 107 2.77 -6.77 12.91
C GLN A 107 3.46 -6.80 11.55
N LEU A 108 3.03 -5.96 10.62
CA LEU A 108 3.59 -5.93 9.27
C LEU A 108 5.03 -5.42 9.27
N THR A 109 5.32 -4.36 10.02
CA THR A 109 6.66 -3.74 10.01
C THR A 109 7.70 -4.50 10.80
N GLN A 110 7.30 -5.29 11.81
CA GLN A 110 8.23 -6.04 12.67
C GLN A 110 8.39 -7.50 12.24
N PHE A 111 7.36 -8.12 11.69
CA PHE A 111 7.33 -9.57 11.48
C PHE A 111 7.13 -9.99 10.04
N CYS A 112 6.51 -9.17 9.18
CA CYS A 112 6.31 -9.55 7.80
C CYS A 112 7.61 -9.40 6.99
N PRO A 113 8.12 -10.49 6.37
CA PRO A 113 9.37 -10.44 5.63
C PRO A 113 9.31 -9.60 4.35
N ASP A 114 8.10 -9.30 3.87
CA ASP A 114 7.88 -8.56 2.63
C ASP A 114 7.72 -7.05 2.84
N VAL A 115 7.89 -6.56 4.07
CA VAL A 115 7.71 -5.15 4.41
C VAL A 115 9.02 -4.51 4.81
N VAL A 116 9.37 -3.41 4.17
CA VAL A 116 10.52 -2.58 4.54
C VAL A 116 10.09 -1.17 4.90
N VAL A 117 10.77 -0.58 5.88
CA VAL A 117 10.47 0.75 6.42
C VAL A 117 11.75 1.58 6.44
N ALA A 118 11.66 2.82 5.99
CA ALA A 118 12.81 3.74 5.99
C ALA A 118 12.36 5.21 6.11
N PRO A 119 13.23 6.09 6.61
CA PRO A 119 12.92 7.51 6.70
C PRO A 119 13.02 8.25 5.38
N THR A 120 13.81 7.77 4.42
CA THR A 120 14.06 8.40 3.11
C THR A 120 13.87 7.42 1.96
N VAL A 121 13.72 7.93 0.73
CA VAL A 121 13.60 7.11 -0.49
C VAL A 121 14.87 6.31 -0.72
N GLU A 122 16.03 6.90 -0.48
CA GLU A 122 17.34 6.26 -0.66
C GLU A 122 17.45 5.00 0.19
N THR A 123 17.27 5.17 1.49
CA THR A 123 17.32 4.04 2.44
C THR A 123 16.22 3.02 2.19
N LEU A 124 15.04 3.48 1.72
CA LEU A 124 13.96 2.58 1.36
C LEU A 124 14.34 1.69 0.19
N VAL A 125 14.86 2.28 -0.89
CA VAL A 125 15.27 1.54 -2.10
C VAL A 125 16.46 0.60 -1.81
N GLU A 126 17.41 1.00 -0.98
CA GLU A 126 18.46 0.07 -0.50
C GLU A 126 17.86 -1.18 0.14
N LYS A 127 16.90 -1.00 1.06
CA LYS A 127 16.20 -2.12 1.71
C LYS A 127 15.35 -2.93 0.74
N MET A 128 14.67 -2.28 -0.21
CA MET A 128 13.93 -2.97 -1.26
C MET A 128 14.87 -3.86 -2.10
N ASN A 129 16.03 -3.36 -2.47
CA ASN A 129 17.03 -4.10 -3.24
C ASN A 129 17.63 -5.27 -2.45
N VAL A 130 17.88 -5.09 -1.15
CA VAL A 130 18.29 -6.21 -0.26
C VAL A 130 17.20 -7.28 -0.21
N LEU A 131 15.94 -6.87 -0.08
CA LEU A 131 14.82 -7.80 -0.04
C LEU A 131 14.57 -8.48 -1.40
N ALA A 132 14.75 -7.77 -2.52
CA ALA A 132 14.65 -8.33 -3.87
C ALA A 132 15.80 -9.31 -4.19
N GLY A 133 16.97 -9.08 -3.61
CA GLY A 133 18.17 -9.91 -3.77
C GLY A 133 18.96 -9.64 -5.06
N ASP A 134 18.72 -8.54 -5.77
CA ASP A 134 19.28 -8.35 -7.12
C ASP A 134 19.60 -6.91 -7.54
N GLY A 135 19.36 -5.95 -6.67
CA GLY A 135 19.64 -4.53 -7.00
C GLY A 135 18.80 -3.95 -8.14
N SER A 136 17.65 -4.54 -8.43
CA SER A 136 16.84 -4.20 -9.61
C SER A 136 15.97 -2.95 -9.46
N VAL A 137 15.72 -2.53 -8.23
CA VAL A 137 14.87 -1.35 -7.97
C VAL A 137 15.65 -0.08 -8.21
N ASP A 138 15.18 0.73 -9.15
CA ASP A 138 15.80 2.01 -9.51
C ASP A 138 15.30 3.12 -8.58
N ILE A 139 16.23 3.79 -7.91
CA ILE A 139 15.95 4.89 -6.99
C ILE A 139 15.29 6.08 -7.68
N ASP A 140 15.73 6.41 -8.89
CA ASP A 140 15.20 7.56 -9.63
C ASP A 140 13.80 7.28 -10.14
N ALA A 141 13.49 6.03 -10.49
CA ALA A 141 12.12 5.61 -10.83
C ALA A 141 11.18 5.77 -9.62
N VAL A 142 11.56 5.25 -8.44
CA VAL A 142 10.76 5.37 -7.22
C VAL A 142 10.56 6.83 -6.81
N ARG A 143 11.66 7.62 -6.80
CA ARG A 143 11.61 9.04 -6.47
C ARG A 143 10.71 9.81 -7.45
N THR A 144 10.87 9.58 -8.74
CA THR A 144 10.06 10.24 -9.78
C THR A 144 8.58 9.89 -9.64
N ALA A 145 8.25 8.62 -9.39
CA ALA A 145 6.87 8.19 -9.20
C ALA A 145 6.22 8.90 -8.00
N ALA A 146 6.91 8.94 -6.86
CA ALA A 146 6.42 9.58 -5.64
C ALA A 146 6.30 11.11 -5.80
N THR A 147 7.34 11.77 -6.33
CA THR A 147 7.34 13.22 -6.51
C THR A 147 6.24 13.68 -7.46
N ARG A 148 6.09 13.04 -8.62
CA ARG A 148 5.02 13.39 -9.57
C ARG A 148 3.63 13.25 -8.97
N TYR A 149 3.41 12.22 -8.18
CA TYR A 149 2.13 12.02 -7.49
C TYR A 149 1.89 13.12 -6.45
N ASP A 150 2.89 13.43 -5.66
CA ASP A 150 2.82 14.43 -4.61
C ASP A 150 2.65 15.85 -5.18
N ASP A 151 3.32 16.16 -6.30
CA ASP A 151 3.17 17.44 -7.02
C ASP A 151 1.72 17.65 -7.49
N ILE A 152 1.09 16.61 -8.05
CA ILE A 152 -0.32 16.69 -8.48
C ILE A 152 -1.24 16.93 -7.28
N ILE A 153 -0.96 16.29 -6.14
CA ILE A 153 -1.69 16.57 -4.89
C ILE A 153 -1.50 18.02 -4.46
N GLY A 154 -0.27 18.55 -4.57
CA GLY A 154 0.08 19.93 -4.20
C GLY A 154 -0.66 20.99 -5.01
N LEU A 155 -1.00 20.70 -6.27
CA LEU A 155 -1.81 21.61 -7.11
C LEU A 155 -3.25 21.77 -6.62
N GLY A 156 -3.73 20.84 -5.80
CA GLY A 156 -5.07 20.83 -5.25
C GLY A 156 -6.11 20.11 -6.10
N PRO A 157 -7.27 19.77 -5.51
CA PRO A 157 -8.25 18.84 -6.10
C PRO A 157 -8.80 19.26 -7.48
N ARG A 158 -8.86 20.55 -7.76
CA ARG A 158 -9.34 21.04 -9.07
C ARG A 158 -8.42 20.71 -10.23
N PHE A 159 -7.16 20.44 -9.94
CA PHE A 159 -6.10 20.18 -10.91
C PHE A 159 -5.64 18.71 -10.92
N HIS A 160 -6.31 17.84 -10.19
CA HIS A 160 -5.99 16.41 -10.19
C HIS A 160 -6.24 15.80 -11.57
N THR A 161 -5.19 15.61 -12.34
CA THR A 161 -5.20 14.93 -13.64
C THR A 161 -4.95 13.42 -13.52
N ASP A 162 -4.45 12.99 -12.36
CA ASP A 162 -4.15 11.59 -12.07
C ASP A 162 -5.43 10.80 -11.79
N ASP A 163 -5.62 9.68 -12.49
CA ASP A 163 -6.82 8.86 -12.37
C ASP A 163 -6.99 8.23 -11.00
N GLN A 164 -5.91 7.91 -10.29
CA GLN A 164 -5.96 7.41 -8.92
C GLN A 164 -6.56 8.47 -7.98
N LEU A 165 -6.12 9.72 -8.10
CA LEU A 165 -6.66 10.82 -7.28
C LEU A 165 -8.14 11.08 -7.57
N ARG A 166 -8.54 11.04 -8.84
CA ARG A 166 -9.97 11.15 -9.23
C ARG A 166 -10.81 10.03 -8.64
N ARG A 167 -10.29 8.82 -8.61
CA ARG A 167 -10.97 7.67 -8.00
C ARG A 167 -11.04 7.77 -6.48
N ILE A 168 -10.00 8.27 -5.83
CA ILE A 168 -10.02 8.57 -4.40
C ILE A 168 -11.12 9.60 -4.10
N GLU A 169 -11.20 10.66 -4.90
CA GLU A 169 -12.25 11.66 -4.76
C GLU A 169 -13.66 11.06 -4.92
N PHE A 170 -13.86 10.25 -5.94
CA PHE A 170 -15.13 9.56 -6.17
C PHE A 170 -15.49 8.60 -5.03
N ALA A 171 -14.56 7.76 -4.61
CA ALA A 171 -14.79 6.81 -3.51
C ALA A 171 -15.16 7.55 -2.21
N ARG A 172 -14.52 8.67 -1.93
CA ARG A 172 -14.78 9.46 -0.73
C ARG A 172 -16.14 10.17 -0.68
N ARG A 173 -16.94 10.12 -1.74
CA ARG A 173 -18.35 10.55 -1.71
C ARG A 173 -19.19 9.64 -0.82
N TRP A 174 -18.80 8.37 -0.65
CA TRP A 174 -19.44 7.41 0.25
C TRP A 174 -18.89 7.55 1.66
N ILE A 175 -19.76 7.57 2.65
CA ILE A 175 -19.36 7.80 4.04
C ILE A 175 -18.36 6.76 4.55
N GLY A 176 -18.55 5.48 4.21
CA GLY A 176 -17.67 4.40 4.62
C GLY A 176 -16.26 4.53 4.04
N ASP A 177 -16.16 4.87 2.74
CA ASP A 177 -14.87 5.08 2.09
C ASP A 177 -14.20 6.39 2.53
N ARG A 178 -14.98 7.43 2.81
CA ARG A 178 -14.47 8.70 3.35
C ARG A 178 -13.79 8.51 4.70
N LEU A 179 -14.31 7.64 5.54
CA LEU A 179 -13.74 7.36 6.85
C LEU A 179 -12.42 6.58 6.77
N ARG A 180 -12.32 5.64 5.83
CA ARG A 180 -11.17 4.72 5.71
C ARG A 180 -10.17 5.05 4.60
N THR A 181 -10.33 6.15 3.87
CA THR A 181 -9.42 6.58 2.80
C THR A 181 -8.84 7.94 3.14
N CYS A 182 -7.53 8.10 2.97
CA CYS A 182 -6.86 9.39 3.14
C CYS A 182 -7.40 10.41 2.14
N LYS A 183 -7.37 11.70 2.54
CA LYS A 183 -7.78 12.79 1.66
C LYS A 183 -6.53 13.33 0.97
N PHE A 184 -6.16 12.73 -0.16
CA PHE A 184 -5.00 13.15 -0.95
C PHE A 184 -3.71 13.26 -0.12
N GLN A 185 -3.32 12.13 0.49
CA GLN A 185 -2.09 12.07 1.28
C GLN A 185 -0.88 11.95 0.36
N GLN A 186 0.02 12.92 0.44
CA GLN A 186 1.33 12.85 -0.20
C GLN A 186 2.15 11.70 0.38
N ILE A 187 2.92 11.03 -0.48
CA ILE A 187 3.77 9.90 -0.09
C ILE A 187 4.98 10.40 0.69
N LEU A 188 5.63 11.45 0.20
CA LEU A 188 6.89 11.99 0.74
C LEU A 188 6.70 12.98 1.89
N GLU A 189 5.46 13.19 2.37
CA GLU A 189 5.16 14.09 3.48
C GLU A 189 5.83 13.64 4.79
N PRO A 190 6.84 14.38 5.32
CA PRO A 190 7.59 13.94 6.50
C PRO A 190 6.72 13.77 7.74
N ALA A 191 5.68 14.60 7.90
CA ALA A 191 4.75 14.53 9.02
C ALA A 191 3.83 13.29 8.97
N ALA A 192 3.81 12.56 7.85
CA ALA A 192 3.06 11.32 7.71
C ALA A 192 3.79 10.09 8.27
N GLY A 193 5.02 10.26 8.74
CA GLY A 193 5.88 9.22 9.28
C GLY A 193 6.75 8.56 8.22
N PRO A 194 7.43 7.45 8.55
CA PRO A 194 8.36 6.81 7.64
C PRO A 194 7.67 6.28 6.39
N LEU A 195 8.48 6.16 5.33
CA LEU A 195 8.11 5.47 4.09
C LEU A 195 8.10 3.96 4.30
N ILE A 196 7.22 3.30 3.58
CA ILE A 196 7.02 1.85 3.65
C ILE A 196 6.92 1.33 2.23
N ALA A 197 7.63 0.24 1.94
CA ALA A 197 7.42 -0.53 0.74
C ALA A 197 6.99 -1.96 1.11
N ILE A 198 5.94 -2.44 0.47
CA ILE A 198 5.41 -3.80 0.63
C ILE A 198 5.62 -4.54 -0.67
N ARG A 199 6.37 -5.65 -0.62
CA ARG A 199 6.53 -6.54 -1.77
C ARG A 199 5.34 -7.48 -1.85
N GLU A 200 4.64 -7.47 -2.97
CA GLU A 200 3.47 -8.30 -3.20
C GLU A 200 3.67 -9.31 -4.31
N PHE A 201 3.26 -10.52 -4.05
CA PHE A 201 3.29 -11.65 -4.98
C PHE A 201 1.89 -12.01 -5.44
N ILE A 202 1.81 -12.75 -6.54
CA ILE A 202 0.56 -13.38 -6.96
C ILE A 202 0.30 -14.60 -6.08
N ILE A 203 -0.81 -14.56 -5.38
CA ILE A 203 -1.30 -15.67 -4.54
C ILE A 203 -2.58 -16.27 -5.12
N SER A 204 -2.75 -17.57 -4.96
CA SER A 204 -3.94 -18.31 -5.40
C SER A 204 -4.90 -18.60 -4.25
#